data_0cecf32a6dca2b594fa4585cb624d0b4
#
_entry.id   0cecf32a6dca2b594fa4585cb624d0b4
#
_cell.length_a   1.000
_cell.length_b   1.000
_cell.length_c   1.000
_cell.angle_alpha   90.00
_cell.angle_beta   90.00
_cell.angle_gamma   90.00
#
_symmetry.space_group_name_H-M   'P 1'
#
loop_
_entity.id
_entity.type
_entity.pdbx_description
1 polymer ?
#
loop_
_entity_poly.entity_id
_entity_poly.type
_entity_poly.pdbx_seq_one_letter_code
_entity_poly.pdbx_strand_id
1 'polypeptide(L)'
;MDMKFWQKQEPGKPLFPDVEWNKPERRDQAGKLGIIGGNKLGFLAVAESYQESLKTGVGEARVLLPDALKKNVPANMTDVLFAPTNQSGSLANEALAETLTLERWADVLLLCGDAGRNSQTAIVYEELIKKSEIPVVLTR
;
A
#
# COMPACT_ATOMS: atom_id res chain seq x y z
N MET A 1 12.99 -27.37 -11.88
CA MET A 1 12.09 -26.27 -11.42
C MET A 1 10.71 -26.56 -12.00
N ASP A 2 9.71 -26.66 -11.17
CA ASP A 2 8.33 -26.83 -11.66
C ASP A 2 7.84 -25.52 -12.27
N MET A 3 7.67 -25.50 -13.58
CA MET A 3 7.26 -24.31 -14.36
C MET A 3 5.73 -24.15 -14.42
N LYS A 4 5.00 -24.89 -13.60
CA LYS A 4 3.54 -24.96 -13.61
C LYS A 4 2.83 -23.62 -13.39
N PHE A 5 3.50 -22.69 -12.73
CA PHE A 5 2.99 -21.34 -12.42
C PHE A 5 3.55 -20.24 -13.33
N TRP A 6 4.40 -20.59 -14.30
CA TRP A 6 4.94 -19.63 -15.24
C TRP A 6 4.07 -19.57 -16.47
N GLN A 7 3.67 -18.34 -16.84
CA GLN A 7 2.97 -18.10 -18.09
C GLN A 7 3.84 -17.22 -18.99
N LYS A 8 4.01 -17.62 -20.23
CA LYS A 8 4.76 -16.84 -21.22
C LYS A 8 3.82 -15.86 -21.90
N GLN A 9 4.21 -14.57 -21.91
CA GLN A 9 3.49 -13.57 -22.68
C GLN A 9 3.67 -13.84 -24.18
N GLU A 10 2.56 -13.97 -24.91
CA GLU A 10 2.54 -14.10 -26.36
C GLU A 10 1.84 -12.89 -26.99
N PRO A 11 2.32 -12.39 -28.15
CA PRO A 11 1.65 -11.31 -28.86
C PRO A 11 0.20 -11.70 -29.20
N GLY A 12 -0.74 -10.80 -28.92
CA GLY A 12 -2.15 -11.00 -29.21
C GLY A 12 -2.93 -11.92 -28.27
N LYS A 13 -2.27 -12.48 -27.25
CA LYS A 13 -2.94 -13.27 -26.20
C LYS A 13 -2.76 -12.60 -24.83
N PRO A 14 -3.81 -12.02 -24.25
CA PRO A 14 -3.72 -11.48 -22.90
C PRO A 14 -3.50 -12.61 -21.88
N LEU A 15 -2.63 -12.40 -20.91
CA LEU A 15 -2.40 -13.37 -19.81
C LEU A 15 -3.63 -13.57 -18.93
N PHE A 16 -4.45 -12.53 -18.82
CA PHE A 16 -5.63 -12.49 -17.98
C PHE A 16 -6.83 -11.99 -18.80
N PRO A 17 -7.41 -12.82 -19.69
CA PRO A 17 -8.50 -12.40 -20.59
C PRO A 17 -9.75 -11.93 -19.81
N ASP A 18 -9.97 -12.47 -18.61
CA ASP A 18 -11.13 -12.13 -17.80
C ASP A 18 -11.08 -10.70 -17.22
N VAL A 19 -9.91 -10.05 -17.22
CA VAL A 19 -9.76 -8.67 -16.73
C VAL A 19 -10.62 -7.70 -17.54
N GLU A 20 -10.76 -7.90 -18.85
CA GLU A 20 -11.58 -7.04 -19.70
C GLU A 20 -13.08 -7.18 -19.39
N TRP A 21 -13.53 -8.38 -19.07
CA TRP A 21 -14.92 -8.66 -18.73
C TRP A 21 -15.28 -8.25 -17.31
N ASN A 22 -14.31 -8.33 -16.39
CA ASN A 22 -14.49 -7.98 -14.99
C ASN A 22 -14.15 -6.51 -14.70
N LYS A 23 -13.89 -5.71 -15.72
CA LYS A 23 -13.58 -4.30 -15.57
C LYS A 23 -14.75 -3.56 -14.94
N PRO A 24 -14.56 -2.86 -13.81
CA PRO A 24 -15.63 -2.15 -13.14
C PRO A 24 -16.16 -1.02 -14.03
N GLU A 25 -17.47 -0.89 -14.13
CA GLU A 25 -18.12 0.19 -14.88
C GLU A 25 -18.07 1.53 -14.14
N ARG A 26 -17.97 1.47 -12.81
CA ARG A 26 -17.99 2.65 -11.93
C ARG A 26 -16.79 2.61 -10.99
N ARG A 27 -16.29 3.79 -10.67
CA ARG A 27 -15.13 3.96 -9.78
C ARG A 27 -15.35 3.37 -8.38
N ASP A 28 -16.53 3.49 -7.82
CA ASP A 28 -16.88 2.92 -6.51
C ASP A 28 -16.87 1.39 -6.46
N GLN A 29 -16.81 0.73 -7.62
CA GLN A 29 -16.70 -0.72 -7.76
C GLN A 29 -15.25 -1.19 -7.98
N ALA A 30 -14.32 -0.26 -8.17
CA ALA A 30 -12.94 -0.56 -8.58
C ALA A 30 -11.99 -0.94 -7.43
N GLY A 31 -12.51 -1.12 -6.22
CA GLY A 31 -11.75 -1.55 -5.05
C GLY A 31 -11.05 -0.42 -4.30
N LYS A 32 -10.54 -0.76 -3.10
CA LYS A 32 -9.90 0.14 -2.13
C LYS A 32 -8.49 -0.31 -1.85
N LEU A 33 -7.52 0.57 -2.10
CA LEU A 33 -6.10 0.33 -1.87
C LEU A 33 -5.61 1.08 -0.64
N GLY A 34 -5.07 0.36 0.34
CA GLY A 34 -4.33 0.93 1.46
C GLY A 34 -2.82 0.90 1.16
N ILE A 35 -2.13 2.02 1.31
CA ILE A 35 -0.69 2.15 1.08
C ILE A 35 -0.03 2.56 2.39
N ILE A 36 0.98 1.82 2.83
CA ILE A 36 1.73 2.08 4.07
C ILE A 36 3.20 2.17 3.75
N GLY A 37 3.87 3.18 4.28
CA GLY A 37 5.31 3.34 4.12
C GLY A 37 5.80 4.71 4.56
N GLY A 38 6.97 5.09 4.06
CA GLY A 38 7.61 6.36 4.38
C GLY A 38 8.30 6.41 5.74
N ASN A 39 9.21 7.35 5.86
CA ASN A 39 9.93 7.69 7.09
C ASN A 39 10.31 9.19 7.03
N LYS A 40 10.86 9.72 8.11
CA LYS A 40 11.22 11.17 8.19
C LYS A 40 12.12 11.68 7.07
N LEU A 41 12.85 10.78 6.37
CA LEU A 41 13.76 11.16 5.28
C LEU A 41 13.04 11.23 3.93
N GLY A 42 11.86 10.62 3.80
CA GLY A 42 11.08 10.67 2.58
C GLY A 42 10.00 9.58 2.48
N PHE A 43 9.15 9.76 1.51
CA PHE A 43 8.02 8.86 1.22
C PHE A 43 7.74 8.77 -0.29
N LEU A 44 8.79 8.81 -1.11
CA LEU A 44 8.67 8.82 -2.56
C LEU A 44 7.95 7.58 -3.09
N ALA A 45 8.30 6.39 -2.60
CA ALA A 45 7.66 5.15 -3.03
C ALA A 45 6.16 5.15 -2.74
N VAL A 46 5.76 5.68 -1.59
CA VAL A 46 4.35 5.84 -1.23
C VAL A 46 3.65 6.84 -2.16
N ALA A 47 4.26 8.00 -2.40
CA ALA A 47 3.68 9.06 -3.24
C ALA A 47 3.51 8.59 -4.70
N GLU A 48 4.51 7.92 -5.26
CA GLU A 48 4.44 7.34 -6.60
C GLU A 48 3.37 6.25 -6.68
N SER A 49 3.33 5.34 -5.71
CA SER A 49 2.32 4.27 -5.66
C SER A 49 0.91 4.84 -5.58
N TYR A 50 0.70 5.89 -4.79
CA TYR A 50 -0.58 6.58 -4.69
C TYR A 50 -1.00 7.18 -6.04
N GLN A 51 -0.11 7.92 -6.70
CA GLN A 51 -0.42 8.55 -7.98
C GLN A 51 -0.66 7.52 -9.10
N GLU A 52 0.17 6.48 -9.18
CA GLU A 52 0.00 5.43 -10.18
C GLU A 52 -1.29 4.61 -9.95
N SER A 53 -1.66 4.37 -8.70
CA SER A 53 -2.94 3.71 -8.38
C SER A 53 -4.15 4.49 -8.90
N LEU A 54 -4.12 5.83 -8.78
CA LEU A 54 -5.19 6.68 -9.32
C LEU A 54 -5.24 6.64 -10.85
N LYS A 55 -4.07 6.61 -11.53
CA LYS A 55 -3.99 6.51 -12.99
C LYS A 55 -4.48 5.15 -13.51
N THR A 56 -4.23 4.08 -12.78
CA THR A 56 -4.67 2.73 -13.15
C THR A 56 -6.14 2.47 -12.87
N GLY A 57 -6.83 3.41 -12.21
CA GLY A 57 -8.27 3.36 -12.03
C GLY A 57 -8.76 2.71 -10.75
N VAL A 58 -7.94 2.71 -9.68
CA VAL A 58 -8.42 2.29 -8.35
C VAL A 58 -9.63 3.13 -7.92
N GLY A 59 -10.58 2.53 -7.23
CA GLY A 59 -11.76 3.21 -6.73
C GLY A 59 -11.42 4.26 -5.69
N GLU A 60 -10.78 3.85 -4.62
CA GLU A 60 -10.24 4.72 -3.57
C GLU A 60 -8.84 4.25 -3.16
N ALA A 61 -7.95 5.20 -2.88
CA ALA A 61 -6.65 4.93 -2.30
C ALA A 61 -6.47 5.76 -1.03
N ARG A 62 -5.99 5.14 0.04
CA ARG A 62 -5.59 5.80 1.29
C ARG A 62 -4.16 5.49 1.63
N VAL A 63 -3.46 6.48 2.13
CA VAL A 63 -2.04 6.39 2.51
C VAL A 63 -1.92 6.51 4.01
N LEU A 64 -1.07 5.67 4.63
CA LEU A 64 -0.67 5.78 6.02
C LEU A 64 0.82 6.11 6.09
N LEU A 65 1.13 7.25 6.71
CA LEU A 65 2.49 7.75 6.90
C LEU A 65 2.80 7.97 8.38
N PRO A 66 4.09 7.95 8.77
CA PRO A 66 4.52 8.44 10.07
C PRO A 66 4.12 9.92 10.26
N ASP A 67 3.64 10.29 11.44
CA ASP A 67 3.18 11.65 11.74
C ASP A 67 4.30 12.71 11.66
N ALA A 68 5.57 12.30 11.74
CA ALA A 68 6.72 13.15 11.44
C ALA A 68 6.68 13.78 10.04
N LEU A 69 5.97 13.16 9.09
CA LEU A 69 5.82 13.66 7.72
C LEU A 69 4.65 14.63 7.52
N LYS A 70 3.85 14.88 8.53
CA LYS A 70 2.60 15.64 8.42
C LYS A 70 2.76 17.01 7.75
N LYS A 71 3.90 17.67 7.93
CA LYS A 71 4.20 18.97 7.32
C LYS A 71 4.76 18.88 5.90
N ASN A 72 5.13 17.68 5.45
CA ASN A 72 5.82 17.46 4.19
C ASN A 72 4.89 16.89 3.10
N VAL A 73 3.68 16.50 3.46
CA VAL A 73 2.71 15.94 2.51
C VAL A 73 2.16 17.06 1.63
N PRO A 74 2.23 16.91 0.29
CA PRO A 74 1.70 17.90 -0.62
C PRO A 74 0.16 17.96 -0.59
N ALA A 75 -0.40 19.12 -0.85
CA ALA A 75 -1.84 19.38 -0.77
C ALA A 75 -2.71 18.53 -1.72
N ASN A 76 -2.11 17.98 -2.78
CA ASN A 76 -2.81 17.09 -3.74
C ASN A 76 -2.93 15.65 -3.26
N MET A 77 -2.30 15.27 -2.16
CA MET A 77 -2.52 14.02 -1.47
C MET A 77 -3.53 14.24 -0.34
N THR A 78 -4.79 14.00 -0.61
CA THR A 78 -5.89 14.33 0.32
C THR A 78 -6.25 13.18 1.26
N ASP A 79 -6.00 11.94 0.86
CA ASP A 79 -6.40 10.74 1.59
C ASP A 79 -5.24 10.16 2.41
N VAL A 80 -4.60 11.01 3.22
CA VAL A 80 -3.45 10.65 4.03
C VAL A 80 -3.84 10.54 5.50
N LEU A 81 -3.57 9.38 6.09
CA LEU A 81 -3.66 9.10 7.51
C LEU A 81 -2.26 9.17 8.13
N PHE A 82 -2.19 9.51 9.40
CA PHE A 82 -0.93 9.58 10.13
C PHE A 82 -0.96 8.64 11.32
N ALA A 83 0.19 8.00 11.56
CA ALA A 83 0.39 7.09 12.67
C ALA A 83 1.60 7.49 13.52
N PRO A 84 1.68 7.07 14.78
CA PRO A 84 2.78 7.41 15.67
C PRO A 84 4.15 7.08 15.08
N THR A 85 5.08 8.03 15.25
CA THR A 85 6.47 7.92 14.79
C THR A 85 7.40 7.51 15.92
N ASN A 86 8.33 6.60 15.68
CA ASN A 86 9.39 6.26 16.60
C ASN A 86 10.54 7.29 16.56
N GLN A 87 11.55 7.11 17.43
CA GLN A 87 12.70 8.03 17.50
C GLN A 87 13.51 8.10 16.20
N SER A 88 13.51 7.06 15.38
CA SER A 88 14.20 7.06 14.08
C SER A 88 13.40 7.72 12.96
N GLY A 89 12.17 8.14 13.22
CA GLY A 89 11.31 8.80 12.24
C GLY A 89 10.54 7.86 11.33
N SER A 90 10.40 6.61 11.74
CA SER A 90 9.58 5.58 11.09
C SER A 90 8.36 5.24 11.95
N LEU A 91 7.50 4.33 11.48
CA LEU A 91 6.34 3.89 12.26
C LEU A 91 6.75 3.26 13.60
N ALA A 92 6.15 3.72 14.69
CA ALA A 92 6.33 3.17 16.02
C ALA A 92 5.48 1.90 16.22
N ASN A 93 5.72 1.15 17.28
CA ASN A 93 4.91 -0.03 17.62
C ASN A 93 3.43 0.29 17.80
N GLU A 94 3.13 1.46 18.34
CA GLU A 94 1.78 1.97 18.56
C GLU A 94 1.00 2.19 17.26
N ALA A 95 1.71 2.36 16.13
CA ALA A 95 1.11 2.52 14.80
C ALA A 95 0.36 1.26 14.30
N LEU A 96 0.50 0.13 14.99
CA LEU A 96 -0.22 -1.10 14.62
C LEU A 96 -1.74 -0.89 14.61
N ALA A 97 -2.27 -0.09 15.53
CA ALA A 97 -3.70 0.18 15.60
C ALA A 97 -4.22 0.89 14.34
N GLU A 98 -3.51 1.90 13.85
CA GLU A 98 -3.85 2.64 12.64
C GLU A 98 -3.67 1.77 11.38
N THR A 99 -2.63 0.93 11.34
CA THR A 99 -2.42 0.00 10.20
C THR A 99 -3.55 -1.02 10.10
N LEU A 100 -4.01 -1.57 11.22
CA LEU A 100 -5.15 -2.49 11.25
C LEU A 100 -6.48 -1.78 10.94
N THR A 101 -6.61 -0.51 11.27
CA THR A 101 -7.77 0.29 10.89
C THR A 101 -7.82 0.50 9.37
N LEU A 102 -6.68 0.79 8.75
CA LEU A 102 -6.57 0.88 7.30
C LEU A 102 -6.84 -0.48 6.63
N GLU A 103 -6.33 -1.56 7.20
CA GLU A 103 -6.54 -2.93 6.70
C GLU A 103 -8.03 -3.29 6.62
N ARG A 104 -8.80 -3.00 7.67
CA ARG A 104 -10.26 -3.27 7.68
C ARG A 104 -11.03 -2.46 6.65
N TRP A 105 -10.52 -1.32 6.24
CA TRP A 105 -11.14 -0.49 5.21
C TRP A 105 -10.77 -0.92 3.79
N ALA A 106 -9.53 -1.41 3.59
CA ALA A 106 -8.97 -1.72 2.28
C ALA A 106 -9.39 -3.11 1.77
N ASP A 107 -9.36 -3.29 0.46
CA ASP A 107 -9.48 -4.61 -0.18
C ASP A 107 -8.09 -5.23 -0.43
N VAL A 108 -7.06 -4.40 -0.55
CA VAL A 108 -5.65 -4.79 -0.71
C VAL A 108 -4.75 -3.80 0.02
N LEU A 109 -3.69 -4.29 0.66
CA LEU A 109 -2.63 -3.46 1.23
C LEU A 109 -1.36 -3.50 0.39
N LEU A 110 -0.72 -2.35 0.25
CA LEU A 110 0.62 -2.19 -0.31
C LEU A 110 1.55 -1.66 0.77
N LEU A 111 2.56 -2.45 1.13
CA LEU A 111 3.61 -2.05 2.07
C LEU A 111 4.85 -1.63 1.28
N CYS A 112 5.17 -0.34 1.32
CA CYS A 112 6.30 0.22 0.58
C CYS A 112 7.61 0.04 1.34
N GLY A 113 8.69 -0.21 0.61
CA GLY A 113 10.03 -0.47 1.17
C GLY A 113 10.75 0.76 1.71
N ASP A 114 10.20 1.96 1.57
CA ASP A 114 10.75 3.21 2.08
C ASP A 114 10.38 3.51 3.55
N ALA A 115 9.84 2.55 4.27
CA ALA A 115 9.47 2.68 5.68
C ALA A 115 10.66 2.77 6.67
N GLY A 116 11.89 2.65 6.16
CA GLY A 116 13.11 2.67 6.98
C GLY A 116 13.53 1.30 7.49
N ARG A 117 14.66 1.27 8.21
CA ARG A 117 15.27 0.03 8.74
C ARG A 117 15.14 -0.12 10.26
N ASN A 118 14.10 0.42 10.82
CA ASN A 118 13.87 0.35 12.26
C ASN A 118 13.19 -0.98 12.65
N SER A 119 13.64 -1.60 13.75
CA SER A 119 13.07 -2.85 14.25
C SER A 119 11.60 -2.74 14.66
N GLN A 120 11.17 -1.62 15.21
CA GLN A 120 9.76 -1.40 15.56
C GLN A 120 8.87 -1.42 14.32
N THR A 121 9.30 -0.76 13.24
CA THR A 121 8.56 -0.76 11.96
C THR A 121 8.48 -2.17 11.37
N ALA A 122 9.56 -2.94 11.45
CA ALA A 122 9.57 -4.33 11.02
C ALA A 122 8.59 -5.19 11.82
N ILE A 123 8.51 -5.00 13.13
CA ILE A 123 7.54 -5.68 14.01
C ILE A 123 6.10 -5.29 13.62
N VAL A 124 5.84 -4.01 13.37
CA VAL A 124 4.51 -3.55 12.94
C VAL A 124 4.10 -4.21 11.62
N TYR A 125 5.00 -4.29 10.65
CA TYR A 125 4.74 -4.97 9.38
C TYR A 125 4.50 -6.47 9.57
N GLU A 126 5.33 -7.14 10.37
CA GLU A 126 5.17 -8.56 10.68
C GLU A 126 3.81 -8.85 11.35
N GLU A 127 3.46 -8.07 12.36
CA GLU A 127 2.18 -8.23 13.06
C GLU A 127 0.98 -7.92 12.16
N LEU A 128 1.10 -6.90 11.32
CA LEU A 128 0.06 -6.57 10.34
C LEU A 128 -0.15 -7.73 9.36
N ILE A 129 0.93 -8.29 8.79
CA ILE A 129 0.87 -9.41 7.85
C ILE A 129 0.25 -10.65 8.52
N LYS A 130 0.61 -10.94 9.78
CA LYS A 130 0.04 -12.07 10.53
C LYS A 130 -1.45 -11.93 10.80
N LYS A 131 -1.92 -10.71 10.99
CA LYS A 131 -3.32 -10.41 11.36
C LYS A 131 -4.21 -10.05 10.18
N SER A 132 -3.62 -9.76 9.02
CA SER A 132 -4.37 -9.34 7.85
C SER A 132 -5.18 -10.49 7.26
N GLU A 133 -6.44 -10.21 6.97
CA GLU A 133 -7.37 -11.11 6.28
C GLU A 133 -7.47 -10.80 4.78
N ILE A 134 -6.82 -9.72 4.32
CA ILE A 134 -6.81 -9.28 2.92
C ILE A 134 -5.43 -9.48 2.28
N PRO A 135 -5.34 -9.50 0.94
CA PRO A 135 -4.04 -9.59 0.25
C PRO A 135 -3.09 -8.44 0.62
N VAL A 136 -1.83 -8.79 0.88
CA VAL A 136 -0.77 -7.85 1.19
C VAL A 136 0.34 -7.96 0.15
N VAL A 137 0.71 -6.84 -0.46
CA VAL A 137 1.82 -6.73 -1.43
C VAL A 137 2.97 -5.99 -0.75
N LEU A 138 4.17 -6.57 -0.84
CA LEU A 138 5.40 -5.96 -0.34
C LEU A 138 6.24 -5.46 -1.51
N THR A 139 6.75 -4.24 -1.42
CA THR A 139 7.74 -3.71 -2.36
C THR A 139 9.10 -3.55 -1.68
N ARG A 140 10.13 -3.39 -2.48
CA ARG A 140 11.46 -3.03 -1.98
C ARG A 140 11.51 -1.56 -1.63
#